data_07079ddfe488aa650decf345de9154d2
#
_entry.id   07079ddfe488aa650decf345de9154d2
#
_cell.length_a   1.000
_cell.length_b   1.000
_cell.length_c   1.000
_cell.angle_alpha   90.00
_cell.angle_beta   90.00
_cell.angle_gamma   90.00
#
_symmetry.space_group_name_H-M   'P 1'
#
loop_
_entity.id
_entity.type
_entity.pdbx_description
1 polymer ?
#
loop_
_entity_poly.entity_id
_entity_poly.type
_entity_poly.pdbx_seq_one_letter_code
_entity_poly.pdbx_strand_id
1 'polypeptide(L)'
;EQFIGNIVAFIMPISFAVLVIIIRKYPKVDMVPAQFTAGVAAAIIGFLIAGQLSISIHDLFLALLAGFFQIGFGFILITVGSQTTPAAIVGVMMLTESVFGPLWAWLFINEVPPTAVIIGGCIIIFSIVFQSFFSKKV
;
A
#
# COMPACT_ATOMS: atom_id res chain seq x y z
N GLU A 1 10.36 -22.23 5.70
CA GLU A 1 9.62 -21.53 4.64
C GLU A 1 9.06 -20.19 5.11
N GLN A 2 8.44 -20.11 6.30
CA GLN A 2 7.90 -18.85 6.83
C GLN A 2 8.96 -17.75 7.04
N PHE A 3 10.19 -18.11 7.44
CA PHE A 3 11.27 -17.14 7.66
C PHE A 3 11.71 -16.45 6.35
N ILE A 4 11.83 -17.20 5.27
CA ILE A 4 12.17 -16.66 3.94
C ILE A 4 11.03 -15.75 3.43
N GLY A 5 9.77 -16.18 3.60
CA GLY A 5 8.60 -15.36 3.27
C GLY A 5 8.58 -14.02 4.01
N ASN A 6 8.91 -14.01 5.30
CA ASN A 6 8.99 -12.79 6.09
C ASN A 6 10.12 -11.86 5.63
N ILE A 7 11.30 -12.40 5.26
CA ILE A 7 12.39 -11.58 4.70
C ILE A 7 11.96 -10.95 3.38
N VAL A 8 11.34 -11.73 2.49
CA VAL A 8 10.84 -11.23 1.19
C VAL A 8 9.78 -10.15 1.40
N ALA A 9 8.88 -10.33 2.39
CA ALA A 9 7.86 -9.33 2.73
C ALA A 9 8.47 -7.98 3.17
N PHE A 10 9.66 -7.97 3.77
CA PHE A 10 10.36 -6.73 4.14
C PHE A 10 10.85 -5.92 2.93
N ILE A 11 11.04 -6.53 1.78
CA ILE A 11 11.46 -5.82 0.56
C ILE A 11 10.39 -4.82 0.11
N MET A 12 9.12 -5.15 0.29
CA MET A 12 8.00 -4.30 -0.13
C MET A 12 7.99 -2.93 0.58
N PRO A 13 7.97 -2.83 1.92
CA PRO A 13 7.98 -1.54 2.61
C PRO A 13 9.28 -0.76 2.39
N ILE A 14 10.42 -1.42 2.25
CA ILE A 14 11.70 -0.77 1.92
C ILE A 14 11.61 -0.14 0.52
N SER A 15 11.14 -0.88 -0.48
CA SER A 15 10.97 -0.39 -1.85
C SER A 15 9.99 0.78 -1.90
N PHE A 16 8.90 0.70 -1.13
CA PHE A 16 7.94 1.80 -1.02
C PHE A 16 8.55 3.05 -0.38
N ALA A 17 9.31 2.90 0.69
CA ALA A 17 10.00 4.02 1.33
C ALA A 17 10.99 4.70 0.37
N VAL A 18 11.75 3.92 -0.39
CA VAL A 18 12.66 4.43 -1.43
C VAL A 18 11.89 5.18 -2.51
N LEU A 19 10.75 4.65 -2.97
CA LEU A 19 9.88 5.29 -3.95
C LEU A 19 9.43 6.68 -3.47
N VAL A 20 8.89 6.78 -2.25
CA VAL A 20 8.44 8.05 -1.66
C VAL A 20 9.58 9.06 -1.55
N ILE A 21 10.77 8.62 -1.13
CA ILE A 21 11.96 9.48 -1.05
C ILE A 21 12.36 10.00 -2.44
N ILE A 22 12.34 9.15 -3.47
CA ILE A 22 12.68 9.54 -4.85
C ILE A 22 11.67 10.56 -5.38
N ILE A 23 10.36 10.31 -5.22
CA ILE A 23 9.30 11.23 -5.66
C ILE A 23 9.52 12.60 -5.03
N ARG A 24 9.78 12.64 -3.72
CA ARG A 24 10.02 13.88 -2.98
C ARG A 24 11.31 14.59 -3.38
N LYS A 25 12.37 13.84 -3.69
CA LYS A 25 13.65 14.41 -4.13
C LYS A 25 13.53 15.11 -5.49
N TYR A 26 12.62 14.62 -6.35
CA TYR A 26 12.43 15.13 -7.69
C TYR A 26 10.97 15.59 -7.93
N PRO A 27 10.47 16.61 -7.20
CA PRO A 27 9.05 17.00 -7.23
C PRO A 27 8.60 17.58 -8.58
N LYS A 28 9.54 17.99 -9.44
CA LYS A 28 9.25 18.51 -10.78
C LYS A 28 9.17 17.43 -11.86
N VAL A 29 9.54 16.20 -11.52
CA VAL A 29 9.48 15.06 -12.46
C VAL A 29 8.14 14.36 -12.28
N ASP A 30 7.41 14.19 -13.37
CA ASP A 30 6.21 13.37 -13.36
C ASP A 30 6.59 11.89 -13.27
N MET A 31 6.32 11.29 -12.11
CA MET A 31 6.61 9.87 -11.84
C MET A 31 5.46 8.93 -12.19
N VAL A 32 4.30 9.47 -12.62
CA VAL A 32 3.14 8.65 -13.01
C VAL A 32 3.46 7.72 -14.19
N PRO A 33 4.16 8.16 -15.26
CA PRO A 33 4.57 7.26 -16.35
C PRO A 33 5.49 6.11 -15.88
N ALA A 34 6.37 6.37 -14.92
CA ALA A 34 7.25 5.33 -14.35
C ALA A 34 6.44 4.25 -13.61
N GLN A 35 5.40 4.64 -12.89
CA GLN A 35 4.50 3.68 -12.24
C GLN A 35 3.68 2.87 -13.24
N PHE A 36 3.22 3.49 -14.31
CA PHE A 36 2.53 2.78 -15.40
C PHE A 36 3.45 1.70 -16.01
N THR A 37 4.69 2.05 -16.34
CA THR A 37 5.66 1.07 -16.88
C THR A 37 5.98 -0.04 -15.90
N ALA A 38 6.10 0.27 -14.61
CA ALA A 38 6.27 -0.74 -13.55
C ALA A 38 5.06 -1.67 -13.44
N GLY A 39 3.84 -1.14 -13.54
CA GLY A 39 2.60 -1.93 -13.56
C GLY A 39 2.52 -2.88 -14.75
N VAL A 40 2.88 -2.40 -15.94
CA VAL A 40 2.95 -3.24 -17.16
C VAL A 40 3.99 -4.34 -17.00
N ALA A 41 5.19 -4.01 -16.49
CA ALA A 41 6.24 -4.99 -16.23
C ALA A 41 5.78 -6.06 -15.22
N ALA A 42 5.14 -5.64 -14.13
CA ALA A 42 4.59 -6.55 -13.13
C ALA A 42 3.51 -7.48 -13.72
N ALA A 43 2.64 -6.95 -14.59
CA ALA A 43 1.61 -7.74 -15.27
C ALA A 43 2.24 -8.79 -16.20
N ILE A 44 3.27 -8.41 -16.98
CA ILE A 44 3.99 -9.36 -17.86
C ILE A 44 4.67 -10.45 -17.03
N ILE A 45 5.38 -10.08 -15.96
CA ILE A 45 6.05 -11.04 -15.09
C ILE A 45 5.02 -11.98 -14.44
N GLY A 46 3.92 -11.42 -13.91
CA GLY A 46 2.83 -12.20 -13.32
C GLY A 46 2.22 -13.19 -14.32
N PHE A 47 1.99 -12.76 -15.56
CA PHE A 47 1.49 -13.61 -16.63
C PHE A 47 2.44 -14.77 -16.96
N LEU A 48 3.75 -14.50 -17.02
CA LEU A 48 4.77 -15.51 -17.33
C LEU A 48 4.95 -16.54 -16.21
N ILE A 49 4.71 -16.14 -14.95
CA ILE A 49 4.87 -17.02 -13.77
C ILE A 49 3.56 -17.75 -13.46
N ALA A 50 2.42 -17.26 -13.92
CA ALA A 50 1.12 -17.85 -13.66
C ALA A 50 1.04 -19.26 -14.30
N GLY A 51 0.96 -20.29 -13.47
CA GLY A 51 0.89 -21.69 -13.93
C GLY A 51 -0.45 -22.07 -14.57
N GLN A 52 -1.54 -21.40 -14.20
CA GLN A 52 -2.88 -21.55 -14.77
C GLN A 52 -3.60 -20.20 -14.78
N LEU A 53 -4.19 -19.86 -15.92
CA LEU A 53 -4.96 -18.63 -16.14
C LEU A 53 -6.47 -18.91 -16.10
N SER A 54 -6.91 -19.85 -15.25
CA SER A 54 -8.33 -20.13 -15.06
C SER A 54 -8.88 -19.21 -13.97
N ILE A 55 -9.61 -18.19 -14.38
CA ILE A 55 -10.28 -17.23 -13.48
C ILE A 55 -11.76 -17.13 -13.84
N SER A 56 -12.65 -17.04 -12.86
CA SER A 56 -14.07 -16.78 -13.13
C SER A 56 -14.27 -15.35 -13.64
N ILE A 57 -15.34 -15.11 -14.40
CA ILE A 57 -15.68 -13.76 -14.89
C ILE A 57 -15.91 -12.80 -13.72
N HIS A 58 -16.51 -13.28 -12.63
CA HIS A 58 -16.73 -12.51 -11.41
C HIS A 58 -15.41 -12.08 -10.78
N ASP A 59 -14.46 -13.00 -10.59
CA ASP A 59 -13.15 -12.71 -9.99
C ASP A 59 -12.30 -11.82 -10.89
N LEU A 60 -12.40 -12.01 -12.21
CA LEU A 60 -11.75 -11.14 -13.20
C LEU A 60 -12.26 -9.69 -13.05
N PHE A 61 -13.57 -9.51 -12.95
CA PHE A 61 -14.18 -8.18 -12.77
C PHE A 61 -13.72 -7.52 -11.47
N LEU A 62 -13.72 -8.26 -10.36
CA LEU A 62 -13.24 -7.77 -9.07
C LEU A 62 -11.75 -7.42 -9.12
N ALA A 63 -10.92 -8.26 -9.75
CA ALA A 63 -9.49 -8.00 -9.92
C ALA A 63 -9.22 -6.74 -10.76
N LEU A 64 -9.99 -6.52 -11.83
CA LEU A 64 -9.88 -5.31 -12.65
C LEU A 64 -10.31 -4.06 -11.88
N LEU A 65 -11.39 -4.12 -11.10
CA LEU A 65 -11.80 -3.01 -10.24
C LEU A 65 -10.74 -2.69 -9.19
N ALA A 66 -10.23 -3.71 -8.50
CA ALA A 66 -9.16 -3.54 -7.50
C ALA A 66 -7.88 -2.99 -8.16
N GLY A 67 -7.48 -3.53 -9.31
CA GLY A 67 -6.32 -3.06 -10.06
C GLY A 67 -6.45 -1.59 -10.48
N PHE A 68 -7.61 -1.19 -10.97
CA PHE A 68 -7.83 0.17 -11.45
C PHE A 68 -8.00 1.18 -10.29
N PHE A 69 -8.92 0.92 -9.36
CA PHE A 69 -9.24 1.89 -8.31
C PHE A 69 -8.27 1.83 -7.13
N GLN A 70 -7.98 0.66 -6.62
CA GLN A 70 -7.16 0.51 -5.42
C GLN A 70 -5.68 0.71 -5.75
N ILE A 71 -5.15 0.02 -6.77
CA ILE A 71 -3.73 0.09 -7.11
C ILE A 71 -3.47 1.28 -8.02
N GLY A 72 -4.08 1.35 -9.19
CA GLY A 72 -3.79 2.38 -10.20
C GLY A 72 -4.07 3.79 -9.70
N PHE A 73 -5.32 4.07 -9.34
CA PHE A 73 -5.72 5.39 -8.87
C PHE A 73 -5.08 5.74 -7.52
N GLY A 74 -4.99 4.76 -6.60
CA GLY A 74 -4.32 4.93 -5.31
C GLY A 74 -2.86 5.35 -5.45
N PHE A 75 -2.09 4.70 -6.31
CA PHE A 75 -0.68 5.05 -6.56
C PHE A 75 -0.51 6.42 -7.21
N ILE A 76 -1.41 6.83 -8.11
CA ILE A 76 -1.40 8.19 -8.66
C ILE A 76 -1.58 9.22 -7.55
N LEU A 77 -2.57 9.04 -6.67
CA LEU A 77 -2.80 9.93 -5.53
C LEU A 77 -1.62 10.00 -4.58
N ILE A 78 -1.00 8.86 -4.27
CA ILE A 78 0.20 8.80 -3.42
C ILE A 78 1.35 9.53 -4.11
N THR A 79 1.55 9.34 -5.41
CA THR A 79 2.63 9.99 -6.17
C THR A 79 2.48 11.50 -6.14
N VAL A 80 1.29 12.01 -6.46
CA VAL A 80 1.02 13.45 -6.45
C VAL A 80 1.11 14.02 -5.03
N GLY A 81 0.50 13.35 -4.05
CA GLY A 81 0.53 13.78 -2.64
C GLY A 81 1.93 13.78 -2.04
N SER A 82 2.77 12.81 -2.39
CA SER A 82 4.14 12.69 -1.87
C SER A 82 5.11 13.75 -2.39
N GLN A 83 4.78 14.46 -3.47
CA GLN A 83 5.62 15.56 -3.98
C GLN A 83 5.74 16.71 -2.99
N THR A 84 4.69 17.00 -2.26
CA THR A 84 4.60 18.14 -1.33
C THR A 84 4.58 17.73 0.14
N THR A 85 4.19 16.50 0.45
CA THR A 85 4.05 15.99 1.83
C THR A 85 5.37 15.40 2.34
N PRO A 86 5.79 15.69 3.60
CA PRO A 86 6.94 15.05 4.21
C PRO A 86 6.85 13.53 4.17
N ALA A 87 7.97 12.85 3.80
CA ALA A 87 8.01 11.39 3.65
C ALA A 87 7.57 10.64 4.93
N ALA A 88 7.89 11.19 6.11
CA ALA A 88 7.47 10.63 7.39
C ALA A 88 5.94 10.68 7.57
N ILE A 89 5.28 11.76 7.11
CA ILE A 89 3.81 11.89 7.16
C ILE A 89 3.16 10.91 6.18
N VAL A 90 3.72 10.78 4.97
CA VAL A 90 3.24 9.76 4.00
C VAL A 90 3.34 8.37 4.60
N GLY A 91 4.46 8.01 5.22
CA GLY A 91 4.65 6.73 5.90
C GLY A 91 3.61 6.48 6.99
N VAL A 92 3.33 7.50 7.82
CA VAL A 92 2.30 7.40 8.87
C VAL A 92 0.90 7.23 8.27
N MET A 93 0.58 7.96 7.19
CA MET A 93 -0.71 7.79 6.49
C MET A 93 -0.88 6.38 5.93
N MET A 94 0.20 5.76 5.42
CA MET A 94 0.15 4.36 4.95
C MET A 94 -0.10 3.36 6.08
N LEU A 95 0.30 3.66 7.31
CA LEU A 95 -0.03 2.81 8.47
C LEU A 95 -1.53 2.73 8.75
N THR A 96 -2.31 3.73 8.34
CA THR A 96 -3.78 3.70 8.50
C THR A 96 -4.41 2.56 7.71
N GLU A 97 -3.84 2.18 6.56
CA GLU A 97 -4.29 1.05 5.77
C GLU A 97 -4.23 -0.26 6.56
N SER A 98 -3.17 -0.46 7.35
CA SER A 98 -3.01 -1.65 8.20
C SER A 98 -4.09 -1.78 9.27
N VAL A 99 -4.76 -0.69 9.64
CA VAL A 99 -5.88 -0.67 10.57
C VAL A 99 -7.21 -0.83 9.84
N PHE A 100 -7.39 -0.09 8.75
CA PHE A 100 -8.64 -0.10 7.98
C PHE A 100 -8.85 -1.42 7.21
N GLY A 101 -7.79 -2.08 6.73
CA GLY A 101 -7.90 -3.36 6.05
C GLY A 101 -8.67 -4.42 6.86
N PRO A 102 -8.18 -4.81 8.06
CA PRO A 102 -8.89 -5.73 8.94
C PRO A 102 -10.27 -5.23 9.38
N LEU A 103 -10.46 -3.91 9.56
CA LEU A 103 -11.74 -3.32 9.90
C LEU A 103 -12.79 -3.54 8.79
N TRP A 104 -12.41 -3.32 7.53
CA TRP A 104 -13.30 -3.57 6.38
C TRP A 104 -13.60 -5.06 6.21
N ALA A 105 -12.60 -5.95 6.40
CA ALA A 105 -12.82 -7.39 6.36
C ALA A 105 -13.85 -7.82 7.42
N TRP A 106 -13.74 -7.27 8.63
CA TRP A 106 -14.71 -7.55 9.69
C TRP A 106 -16.11 -7.05 9.35
N LEU A 107 -16.23 -5.81 8.86
CA LEU A 107 -17.56 -5.18 8.59
C LEU A 107 -18.27 -5.78 7.38
N PHE A 108 -17.54 -6.15 6.31
CA PHE A 108 -18.16 -6.58 5.06
C PHE A 108 -18.19 -8.10 4.86
N ILE A 109 -17.22 -8.81 5.44
CA ILE A 109 -17.06 -10.26 5.25
C ILE A 109 -17.31 -11.02 6.57
N ASN A 110 -17.54 -10.30 7.68
CA ASN A 110 -17.69 -10.84 9.04
C ASN A 110 -16.44 -11.65 9.51
N GLU A 111 -15.27 -11.36 8.96
CA GLU A 111 -14.03 -11.98 9.39
C GLU A 111 -13.49 -11.25 10.64
N VAL A 112 -13.67 -11.88 11.80
CA VAL A 112 -13.24 -11.28 13.08
C VAL A 112 -11.71 -11.26 13.15
N PRO A 113 -11.08 -10.05 13.26
CA PRO A 113 -9.64 -9.97 13.34
C PRO A 113 -9.10 -10.62 14.63
N PRO A 114 -7.95 -11.33 14.56
CA PRO A 114 -7.28 -11.87 15.74
C PRO A 114 -6.97 -10.78 16.76
N THR A 115 -6.95 -11.11 18.04
CA THR A 115 -6.68 -10.16 19.14
C THR A 115 -5.36 -9.41 18.94
N ALA A 116 -4.34 -10.07 18.39
CA ALA A 116 -3.05 -9.44 18.08
C ALA A 116 -3.18 -8.30 17.06
N VAL A 117 -4.06 -8.45 16.06
CA VAL A 117 -4.35 -7.41 15.04
C VAL A 117 -5.06 -6.22 15.66
N ILE A 118 -6.00 -6.46 16.58
CA ILE A 118 -6.71 -5.40 17.32
C ILE A 118 -5.73 -4.60 18.17
N ILE A 119 -4.87 -5.28 18.93
CA ILE A 119 -3.86 -4.63 19.79
C ILE A 119 -2.88 -3.82 18.92
N GLY A 120 -2.36 -4.41 17.84
CA GLY A 120 -1.47 -3.73 16.91
C GLY A 120 -2.12 -2.49 16.28
N GLY A 121 -3.37 -2.59 15.85
CA GLY A 121 -4.16 -1.48 15.32
C GLY A 121 -4.34 -0.34 16.32
N CYS A 122 -4.63 -0.64 17.60
CA CYS A 122 -4.72 0.37 18.66
C CYS A 122 -3.38 1.10 18.87
N ILE A 123 -2.26 0.37 18.86
CA ILE A 123 -0.91 0.97 18.99
C ILE A 123 -0.62 1.90 17.82
N ILE A 124 -0.96 1.50 16.59
CA ILE A 124 -0.78 2.32 15.39
C ILE A 124 -1.61 3.60 15.48
N ILE A 125 -2.90 3.50 15.80
CA ILE A 125 -3.78 4.68 15.95
C ILE A 125 -3.24 5.63 17.03
N PHE A 126 -2.85 5.09 18.20
CA PHE A 126 -2.27 5.89 19.26
C PHE A 126 -1.00 6.62 18.80
N SER A 127 -0.12 5.95 18.08
CA SER A 127 1.12 6.52 17.55
C SER A 127 0.85 7.64 16.53
N ILE A 128 -0.14 7.47 15.64
CA ILE A 128 -0.56 8.48 14.67
C ILE A 128 -1.11 9.73 15.37
N VAL A 129 -2.00 9.53 16.33
CA VAL A 129 -2.58 10.63 17.12
C VAL A 129 -1.51 11.38 17.89
N PHE A 130 -0.62 10.63 18.57
CA PHE A 130 0.50 11.20 19.31
C PHE A 130 1.40 12.04 18.41
N GLN A 131 1.81 11.50 17.26
CA GLN A 131 2.62 12.23 16.29
C GLN A 131 1.92 13.50 15.79
N SER A 132 0.61 13.43 15.51
CA SER A 132 -0.17 14.60 15.05
C SER A 132 -0.17 15.76 16.06
N PHE A 133 -0.20 15.46 17.35
CA PHE A 133 -0.12 16.48 18.40
C PHE A 133 1.27 17.12 18.51
N PHE A 134 2.33 16.36 18.29
CA PHE A 134 3.72 16.84 18.42
C PHE A 134 4.27 17.45 17.12
N SER A 135 3.75 17.08 15.95
CA SER A 135 4.19 17.59 14.65
C SER A 135 3.75 19.04 14.39
N LYS A 136 2.83 19.60 15.17
CA LYS A 136 2.39 21.02 15.04
C LYS A 136 3.42 22.06 15.50
N LYS A 137 4.62 21.65 15.89
CA LYS A 137 5.68 22.54 16.42
C LYS A 137 6.89 22.73 15.50
N VAL A 138 6.80 22.35 14.21
CA VAL A 138 7.90 22.60 13.26
C VAL A 138 7.38 23.37 12.05
#